data_54709fd987eff2a0880f5a380e0fea32
#
_entry.id   54709fd987eff2a0880f5a380e0fea32
#
_cell.length_a   1.000
_cell.length_b   1.000
_cell.length_c   1.000
_cell.angle_alpha   90.00
_cell.angle_beta   90.00
_cell.angle_gamma   90.00
#
_symmetry.space_group_name_H-M   'P 1'
#
loop_
_entity.id
_entity.type
_entity.pdbx_description
1 polymer ?
#
loop_
_entity_poly.entity_id
_entity_poly.type
_entity_poly.pdbx_seq_one_letter_code
_entity_poly.pdbx_strand_id
1 'polypeptide(L)'
;MIEHIEPKATADGVAVYCAHDKIVDTDSLVGNPRNPNKHPKEQITALAKIIKRQGWRHPIVVSNRSGFVVKGHGRLLAAKEIGAKQVPVDFQDYESEASEYADLMADNKIQEFSELDMKMSADILQDIKDSGDIELEMSAFTEEALNELLAKSQEGEVKEDDADLTPPENPVSEQGDIWLLGKHRLICGDSTKSETYENLMNGKKANLVVTDPPYNVAYEGTAGTIQNDSMEDGKFYEFLFSAFKCMYDVCADGASIYVFHADKESINFRTAFRDAGFFCHQTCIWVKNTPVLGRCDYQYCH
;
A
#
# COMPACT_ATOMS: atom_id res chain seq x y z
N MET A 1 -10.48 4.14 39.91
CA MET A 1 -10.49 5.62 39.93
C MET A 1 -9.28 6.08 39.15
N ILE A 2 -9.45 6.70 37.99
CA ILE A 2 -8.33 7.31 37.26
C ILE A 2 -8.00 8.58 38.05
N GLU A 3 -6.82 8.61 38.70
CA GLU A 3 -6.31 9.82 39.31
C GLU A 3 -6.28 10.92 38.25
N HIS A 4 -6.85 12.08 38.57
CA HIS A 4 -6.82 13.27 37.72
C HIS A 4 -5.33 13.60 37.47
N ILE A 5 -4.88 13.42 36.25
CA ILE A 5 -3.49 13.75 35.88
C ILE A 5 -3.38 15.28 35.86
N GLU A 6 -2.63 15.83 36.80
CA GLU A 6 -2.38 17.27 36.84
C GLU A 6 -1.35 17.66 35.78
N PRO A 7 -1.55 18.75 35.04
CA PRO A 7 -0.55 19.22 34.07
C PRO A 7 0.67 19.76 34.84
N LYS A 8 1.87 19.56 34.26
CA LYS A 8 3.13 20.07 34.81
C LYS A 8 3.22 21.60 34.77
N ALA A 9 2.54 22.20 33.80
CA ALA A 9 2.48 23.64 33.59
C ALA A 9 1.27 23.99 32.72
N THR A 10 1.05 25.31 32.50
CA THR A 10 0.08 25.84 31.55
C THR A 10 0.77 26.85 30.65
N ALA A 11 0.59 26.71 29.32
CA ALA A 11 1.11 27.61 28.31
C ALA A 11 -0.10 28.29 27.61
N ASP A 12 -0.30 29.58 27.85
CA ASP A 12 -1.41 30.38 27.31
C ASP A 12 -2.79 29.70 27.46
N GLY A 13 -3.07 29.16 28.65
CA GLY A 13 -4.34 28.46 28.96
C GLY A 13 -4.40 27.01 28.47
N VAL A 14 -3.41 26.49 27.72
CA VAL A 14 -3.31 25.11 27.29
C VAL A 14 -2.47 24.28 28.26
N ALA A 15 -2.99 23.16 28.74
CA ALA A 15 -2.30 22.28 29.68
C ALA A 15 -1.02 21.68 29.06
N VAL A 16 0.07 21.61 29.86
CA VAL A 16 1.36 21.03 29.46
C VAL A 16 1.64 19.80 30.30
N TYR A 17 1.65 18.64 29.67
CA TYR A 17 1.93 17.35 30.30
C TYR A 17 3.33 16.80 30.02
N CYS A 18 3.98 17.28 28.94
CA CYS A 18 5.34 16.86 28.58
C CYS A 18 6.40 17.47 29.51
N ALA A 19 7.56 16.82 29.58
CA ALA A 19 8.77 17.45 30.08
C ALA A 19 9.17 18.60 29.15
N HIS A 20 9.68 19.68 29.69
CA HIS A 20 10.14 20.87 28.97
C HIS A 20 11.06 21.69 29.89
N ASP A 21 11.98 22.45 29.30
CA ASP A 21 12.86 23.35 30.06
C ASP A 21 12.14 24.64 30.42
N LYS A 22 11.48 25.25 29.43
CA LYS A 22 10.83 26.54 29.60
C LYS A 22 9.55 26.64 28.77
N ILE A 23 8.66 27.53 29.23
CA ILE A 23 7.56 28.06 28.41
C ILE A 23 8.04 29.38 27.84
N VAL A 24 8.02 29.50 26.51
CA VAL A 24 8.53 30.69 25.80
C VAL A 24 7.45 31.29 24.90
N ASP A 25 7.67 32.54 24.50
CA ASP A 25 6.80 33.20 23.52
C ASP A 25 6.89 32.50 22.17
N THR A 26 5.73 32.19 21.59
CA THR A 26 5.65 31.50 20.28
C THR A 26 6.31 32.30 19.17
N ASP A 27 6.24 33.63 19.21
CA ASP A 27 6.81 34.50 18.20
C ASP A 27 8.34 34.64 18.33
N SER A 28 8.91 34.26 19.48
CA SER A 28 10.36 34.21 19.67
C SER A 28 11.02 33.01 18.96
N LEU A 29 10.23 32.01 18.55
CA LEU A 29 10.74 30.80 17.93
C LEU A 29 10.90 30.95 16.41
N VAL A 30 12.05 30.58 15.92
CA VAL A 30 12.40 30.59 14.50
C VAL A 30 12.48 29.16 13.98
N GLY A 31 11.61 28.82 13.02
CA GLY A 31 11.71 27.53 12.32
C GLY A 31 13.03 27.44 11.56
N ASN A 32 13.62 26.25 11.49
CA ASN A 32 14.86 26.06 10.74
C ASN A 32 14.59 26.31 9.24
N PRO A 33 15.28 27.27 8.60
CA PRO A 33 15.07 27.62 7.19
C PRO A 33 15.46 26.48 6.22
N ARG A 34 16.26 25.52 6.69
CA ARG A 34 16.68 24.34 5.94
C ARG A 34 15.85 23.08 6.29
N ASN A 35 14.72 23.23 6.99
CA ASN A 35 13.83 22.08 7.22
C ASN A 35 13.28 21.60 5.88
N PRO A 36 13.52 20.33 5.48
CA PRO A 36 13.03 19.80 4.20
C PRO A 36 11.54 19.47 4.23
N ASN A 37 10.94 19.33 5.42
CA ASN A 37 9.54 18.91 5.54
C ASN A 37 8.59 20.07 5.28
N LYS A 38 7.63 19.81 4.38
CA LYS A 38 6.49 20.68 4.14
C LYS A 38 5.30 20.15 4.94
N HIS A 39 4.65 21.03 5.66
CA HIS A 39 3.49 20.70 6.50
C HIS A 39 2.19 21.13 5.78
N PRO A 40 1.38 20.19 5.25
CA PRO A 40 0.08 20.50 4.65
C PRO A 40 -0.86 21.14 5.69
N LYS A 41 -1.80 21.95 5.22
CA LYS A 41 -2.74 22.65 6.10
C LYS A 41 -3.57 21.68 6.94
N GLU A 42 -3.97 20.56 6.36
CA GLU A 42 -4.73 19.49 7.02
C GLU A 42 -3.97 18.93 8.24
N GLN A 43 -2.66 18.69 8.10
CA GLN A 43 -1.80 18.24 9.20
C GLN A 43 -1.73 19.28 10.32
N ILE A 44 -1.54 20.54 9.96
CA ILE A 44 -1.47 21.63 10.94
C ILE A 44 -2.78 21.75 11.70
N THR A 45 -3.92 21.74 11.02
CA THR A 45 -5.24 21.82 11.62
C THR A 45 -5.53 20.62 12.54
N ALA A 46 -5.14 19.41 12.16
CA ALA A 46 -5.26 18.23 13.02
C ALA A 46 -4.42 18.37 14.30
N LEU A 47 -3.15 18.74 14.18
CA LEU A 47 -2.28 19.01 15.32
C LEU A 47 -2.83 20.11 16.24
N ALA A 48 -3.36 21.19 15.66
CA ALA A 48 -3.98 22.29 16.39
C ALA A 48 -5.18 21.83 17.23
N LYS A 49 -6.07 21.02 16.67
CA LYS A 49 -7.19 20.40 17.38
C LYS A 49 -6.72 19.51 18.54
N ILE A 50 -5.73 18.63 18.26
CA ILE A 50 -5.17 17.71 19.26
C ILE A 50 -4.55 18.50 20.42
N ILE A 51 -3.71 19.50 20.15
CA ILE A 51 -3.08 20.34 21.18
C ILE A 51 -4.12 21.05 22.01
N LYS A 52 -5.13 21.64 21.37
CA LYS A 52 -6.20 22.37 22.08
C LYS A 52 -7.02 21.45 23.00
N ARG A 53 -7.28 20.22 22.59
CA ARG A 53 -8.13 19.26 23.32
C ARG A 53 -7.37 18.47 24.38
N GLN A 54 -6.16 17.96 24.00
CA GLN A 54 -5.36 17.06 24.85
C GLN A 54 -4.21 17.74 25.58
N GLY A 55 -3.94 19.02 25.27
CA GLY A 55 -2.77 19.73 25.79
C GLY A 55 -1.46 19.34 25.08
N TRP A 56 -0.38 19.92 25.54
CA TRP A 56 0.95 19.66 25.03
C TRP A 56 1.49 18.33 25.57
N ARG A 57 1.60 17.32 24.70
CA ARG A 57 2.17 16.00 25.05
C ARG A 57 3.65 15.88 24.66
N HIS A 58 4.14 16.78 23.81
CA HIS A 58 5.55 16.86 23.37
C HIS A 58 5.95 18.33 23.26
N PRO A 59 7.18 18.72 23.71
CA PRO A 59 7.69 20.07 23.54
C PRO A 59 8.08 20.36 22.09
N ILE A 60 8.39 21.62 21.82
CA ILE A 60 9.15 22.02 20.62
C ILE A 60 10.62 21.98 21.01
N VAL A 61 11.47 21.34 20.19
CA VAL A 61 12.92 21.26 20.46
C VAL A 61 13.65 22.36 19.71
N VAL A 62 14.47 23.11 20.43
CA VAL A 62 15.24 24.23 19.92
C VAL A 62 16.72 24.00 20.19
N SER A 63 17.54 24.26 19.20
CA SER A 63 19.02 24.19 19.35
C SER A 63 19.57 25.41 20.10
N ASN A 64 20.32 25.17 21.16
CA ASN A 64 21.11 26.22 21.82
C ASN A 64 22.20 26.80 20.92
N ARG A 65 22.67 25.99 19.94
CA ARG A 65 23.75 26.39 19.02
C ARG A 65 23.28 27.39 17.96
N SER A 66 22.16 27.08 17.28
CA SER A 66 21.66 27.90 16.17
C SER A 66 20.50 28.82 16.55
N GLY A 67 19.79 28.49 17.63
CA GLY A 67 18.52 29.15 18.00
C GLY A 67 17.32 28.68 17.14
N PHE A 68 17.53 27.77 16.21
CA PHE A 68 16.44 27.27 15.36
C PHE A 68 15.71 26.09 15.99
N VAL A 69 14.44 25.94 15.60
CA VAL A 69 13.68 24.71 15.88
C VAL A 69 14.31 23.54 15.14
N VAL A 70 14.59 22.45 15.84
CA VAL A 70 15.11 21.20 15.28
C VAL A 70 13.98 20.17 15.12
N LYS A 71 13.11 20.05 16.15
CA LYS A 71 11.94 19.13 16.11
C LYS A 71 10.68 19.87 16.50
N GLY A 72 9.57 19.49 15.86
CA GLY A 72 8.26 20.05 16.17
C GLY A 72 7.87 21.31 15.36
N HIS A 73 8.38 21.45 14.14
CA HIS A 73 7.97 22.53 13.22
C HIS A 73 6.45 22.53 12.99
N GLY A 74 5.81 21.34 12.81
CA GLY A 74 4.36 21.23 12.70
C GLY A 74 3.64 21.72 13.98
N ARG A 75 4.19 21.41 15.18
CA ARG A 75 3.65 21.91 16.45
C ARG A 75 3.76 23.43 16.59
N LEU A 76 4.87 24.03 16.13
CA LEU A 76 5.01 25.48 16.10
C LEU A 76 3.97 26.13 15.18
N LEU A 77 3.76 25.54 13.99
CA LEU A 77 2.74 26.04 13.08
C LEU A 77 1.31 25.88 13.64
N ALA A 78 1.04 24.74 14.28
CA ALA A 78 -0.24 24.51 14.97
C ALA A 78 -0.48 25.49 16.12
N ALA A 79 0.57 25.81 16.91
CA ALA A 79 0.50 26.84 17.93
C ALA A 79 0.09 28.22 17.36
N LYS A 80 0.71 28.60 16.24
CA LYS A 80 0.36 29.85 15.54
C LYS A 80 -1.07 29.83 14.99
N GLU A 81 -1.53 28.69 14.50
CA GLU A 81 -2.92 28.53 13.99
C GLU A 81 -3.97 28.71 15.11
N ILE A 82 -3.73 28.14 16.30
CA ILE A 82 -4.64 28.33 17.44
C ILE A 82 -4.45 29.66 18.17
N GLY A 83 -3.49 30.47 17.76
CA GLY A 83 -3.18 31.77 18.38
C GLY A 83 -2.51 31.67 19.76
N ALA A 84 -1.87 30.51 20.07
CA ALA A 84 -1.18 30.32 21.36
C ALA A 84 0.04 31.23 21.43
N LYS A 85 0.10 32.10 22.41
CA LYS A 85 1.19 33.06 22.63
C LYS A 85 2.41 32.41 23.27
N GLN A 86 2.22 31.29 23.95
CA GLN A 86 3.26 30.58 24.67
C GLN A 86 3.26 29.08 24.35
N VAL A 87 4.44 28.48 24.27
CA VAL A 87 4.66 27.06 23.97
C VAL A 87 5.74 26.45 24.87
N PRO A 88 5.63 25.16 25.22
CA PRO A 88 6.69 24.45 25.93
C PRO A 88 7.87 24.13 24.99
N VAL A 89 9.08 24.41 25.45
CA VAL A 89 10.32 24.22 24.69
C VAL A 89 11.30 23.39 25.51
N ASP A 90 11.99 22.51 24.81
CA ASP A 90 13.15 21.76 25.27
C ASP A 90 14.38 22.26 24.49
N PHE A 91 15.44 22.70 25.20
CA PHE A 91 16.62 23.26 24.59
C PHE A 91 17.72 22.21 24.54
N GLN A 92 18.21 21.89 23.35
CA GLN A 92 19.20 20.87 23.12
C GLN A 92 20.56 21.47 22.68
N ASP A 93 21.65 20.90 23.21
CA ASP A 93 23.00 21.22 22.82
C ASP A 93 23.49 20.32 21.70
N TYR A 94 24.13 20.90 20.69
CA TYR A 94 24.74 20.18 19.59
C TYR A 94 26.20 20.56 19.42
N GLU A 95 27.08 19.58 19.31
CA GLU A 95 28.53 19.77 19.17
C GLU A 95 28.88 20.46 17.85
N SER A 96 28.06 20.27 16.79
CA SER A 96 28.30 20.82 15.47
C SER A 96 27.01 21.09 14.70
N GLU A 97 27.15 21.87 13.64
CA GLU A 97 26.04 22.05 12.68
C GLU A 97 25.62 20.73 12.04
N ALA A 98 26.58 19.86 11.74
CA ALA A 98 26.32 18.55 11.16
C ALA A 98 25.51 17.65 12.11
N SER A 99 25.81 17.65 13.41
CA SER A 99 25.04 16.85 14.39
C SER A 99 23.63 17.39 14.58
N GLU A 100 23.42 18.70 14.53
CA GLU A 100 22.08 19.30 14.57
C GLU A 100 21.24 18.92 13.36
N TYR A 101 21.81 19.01 12.14
CA TYR A 101 21.09 18.59 10.94
C TYR A 101 20.89 17.07 10.86
N ALA A 102 21.82 16.28 11.37
CA ALA A 102 21.64 14.84 11.45
C ALA A 102 20.44 14.47 12.32
N ASP A 103 20.27 15.13 13.47
CA ASP A 103 19.12 14.92 14.36
C ASP A 103 17.81 15.40 13.74
N LEU A 104 17.81 16.55 13.06
CA LEU A 104 16.65 17.04 12.30
C LEU A 104 16.22 16.06 11.21
N MET A 105 17.17 15.50 10.47
CA MET A 105 16.88 14.54 9.41
C MET A 105 16.42 13.18 9.95
N ALA A 106 17.07 12.71 11.05
CA ALA A 106 16.74 11.43 11.65
C ALA A 106 15.32 11.40 12.21
N ASP A 107 14.86 12.45 12.88
CA ASP A 107 13.51 12.56 13.42
C ASP A 107 12.43 12.35 12.35
N ASN A 108 12.68 12.88 11.15
CA ASN A 108 11.77 12.73 10.03
C ASN A 108 11.88 11.34 9.37
N LYS A 109 13.10 10.82 9.20
CA LYS A 109 13.33 9.59 8.42
C LYS A 109 13.00 8.31 9.17
N ILE A 110 13.29 8.26 10.47
CA ILE A 110 13.06 7.05 11.28
C ILE A 110 11.57 6.68 11.33
N GLN A 111 10.68 7.67 11.33
CA GLN A 111 9.23 7.41 11.31
C GLN A 111 8.76 6.69 10.04
N GLU A 112 9.44 6.88 8.92
CA GLU A 112 9.13 6.21 7.66
C GLU A 112 9.52 4.71 7.64
N PHE A 113 10.36 4.25 8.57
CA PHE A 113 10.78 2.86 8.67
C PHE A 113 9.80 1.98 9.47
N SER A 114 8.84 2.60 10.17
CA SER A 114 7.82 1.86 10.91
C SER A 114 6.67 1.48 9.98
N GLU A 115 6.24 0.22 10.07
CA GLU A 115 5.04 -0.28 9.42
C GLU A 115 3.89 -0.30 10.42
N LEU A 116 2.72 0.14 9.98
CA LEU A 116 1.53 0.17 10.81
C LEU A 116 0.86 -1.22 10.78
N ASP A 117 0.71 -1.86 11.94
CA ASP A 117 -0.14 -3.04 12.07
C ASP A 117 -1.61 -2.61 11.90
N MET A 118 -2.17 -2.97 10.74
CA MET A 118 -3.51 -2.55 10.33
C MET A 118 -4.60 -3.09 11.27
N LYS A 119 -4.46 -4.35 11.73
CA LYS A 119 -5.44 -4.99 12.61
C LYS A 119 -5.40 -4.36 13.99
N MET A 120 -4.21 -4.29 14.59
CA MET A 120 -4.03 -3.67 15.90
C MET A 120 -4.47 -2.20 15.89
N SER A 121 -4.21 -1.48 14.79
CA SER A 121 -4.65 -0.10 14.63
C SER A 121 -6.16 0.03 14.57
N ALA A 122 -6.83 -0.86 13.81
CA ALA A 122 -8.29 -0.89 13.73
C ALA A 122 -8.92 -1.18 15.10
N ASP A 123 -8.38 -2.16 15.84
CA ASP A 123 -8.86 -2.52 17.18
C ASP A 123 -8.72 -1.33 18.16
N ILE A 124 -7.55 -0.68 18.20
CA ILE A 124 -7.32 0.51 19.07
C ILE A 124 -8.25 1.67 18.71
N LEU A 125 -8.43 1.96 17.41
CA LEU A 125 -9.31 3.05 16.97
C LEU A 125 -10.78 2.75 17.27
N GLN A 126 -11.20 1.48 17.18
CA GLN A 126 -12.53 1.05 17.57
C GLN A 126 -12.73 1.21 19.08
N ASP A 127 -11.76 0.81 19.90
CA ASP A 127 -11.81 0.98 21.35
C ASP A 127 -11.92 2.48 21.74
N ILE A 128 -11.18 3.36 21.05
CA ILE A 128 -11.29 4.82 21.24
C ILE A 128 -12.71 5.31 20.93
N LYS A 129 -13.27 4.88 19.81
CA LYS A 129 -14.62 5.25 19.39
C LYS A 129 -15.68 4.75 20.38
N ASP A 130 -15.56 3.50 20.83
CA ASP A 130 -16.53 2.85 21.72
C ASP A 130 -16.46 3.38 23.16
N SER A 131 -15.28 3.87 23.59
CA SER A 131 -15.13 4.48 24.91
C SER A 131 -15.97 5.74 25.08
N GLY A 132 -16.15 6.53 24.02
CA GLY A 132 -16.82 7.82 24.05
C GLY A 132 -16.12 8.91 24.88
N ASP A 133 -14.95 8.61 25.45
CA ASP A 133 -14.20 9.53 26.32
C ASP A 133 -13.50 10.63 25.51
N ILE A 134 -13.15 10.32 24.25
CA ILE A 134 -12.44 11.20 23.35
C ILE A 134 -12.91 10.99 21.91
N GLU A 135 -12.93 12.05 21.12
CA GLU A 135 -13.30 11.98 19.71
C GLU A 135 -12.23 11.24 18.90
N LEU A 136 -12.63 10.42 17.92
CA LEU A 136 -11.73 9.61 17.09
C LEU A 136 -10.68 10.47 16.39
N GLU A 137 -11.04 11.66 15.93
CA GLU A 137 -10.17 12.62 15.26
C GLU A 137 -8.98 13.08 16.11
N MET A 138 -9.03 12.85 17.43
CA MET A 138 -7.90 13.13 18.33
C MET A 138 -6.76 12.10 18.17
N SER A 139 -7.00 11.01 17.46
CA SER A 139 -5.98 10.06 17.00
C SER A 139 -5.37 10.44 15.65
N ALA A 140 -5.83 11.52 15.03
CA ALA A 140 -5.56 11.91 13.64
C ALA A 140 -6.16 10.97 12.57
N PHE A 141 -7.04 10.05 12.94
CA PHE A 141 -7.81 9.21 12.02
C PHE A 141 -9.25 9.72 11.91
N THR A 142 -9.84 9.54 10.72
CA THR A 142 -11.26 9.81 10.48
C THR A 142 -12.09 8.53 10.57
N GLU A 143 -13.43 8.67 10.62
CA GLU A 143 -14.32 7.49 10.57
C GLU A 143 -14.17 6.70 9.26
N GLU A 144 -13.94 7.40 8.15
CA GLU A 144 -13.69 6.75 6.86
C GLU A 144 -12.41 5.91 6.90
N ALA A 145 -11.32 6.46 7.46
CA ALA A 145 -10.06 5.74 7.62
C ALA A 145 -10.20 4.52 8.54
N LEU A 146 -10.96 4.62 9.64
CA LEU A 146 -11.28 3.47 10.50
C LEU A 146 -12.06 2.40 9.72
N ASN A 147 -13.08 2.78 8.96
CA ASN A 147 -13.87 1.84 8.18
C ASN A 147 -13.03 1.14 7.10
N GLU A 148 -12.09 1.85 6.46
CA GLU A 148 -11.15 1.25 5.53
C GLU A 148 -10.19 0.26 6.22
N LEU A 149 -9.68 0.59 7.40
CA LEU A 149 -8.83 -0.31 8.19
C LEU A 149 -9.60 -1.57 8.62
N LEU A 150 -10.84 -1.41 9.07
CA LEU A 150 -11.72 -2.52 9.45
C LEU A 150 -12.03 -3.42 8.25
N ALA A 151 -12.32 -2.84 7.08
CA ALA A 151 -12.55 -3.60 5.87
C ALA A 151 -11.30 -4.42 5.48
N LYS A 152 -10.11 -3.81 5.50
CA LYS A 152 -8.84 -4.48 5.23
C LYS A 152 -8.46 -5.53 6.29
N SER A 153 -8.80 -5.29 7.56
CA SER A 153 -8.55 -6.26 8.64
C SER A 153 -9.51 -7.46 8.60
N GLN A 154 -10.69 -7.30 7.99
CA GLN A 154 -11.68 -8.36 7.74
C GLN A 154 -11.45 -9.10 6.43
N GLU A 155 -10.74 -8.52 5.48
CA GLU A 155 -10.06 -9.27 4.44
C GLU A 155 -8.99 -10.09 5.17
N GLY A 156 -9.40 -11.27 5.67
CA GLY A 156 -8.54 -12.13 6.47
C GLY A 156 -7.19 -12.24 5.80
N GLU A 157 -6.12 -12.34 6.59
CA GLU A 157 -4.88 -12.92 6.10
C GLU A 157 -5.29 -14.10 5.22
N VAL A 158 -5.08 -13.96 3.92
CA VAL A 158 -5.02 -15.13 3.07
C VAL A 158 -3.84 -15.89 3.67
N LYS A 159 -4.12 -16.77 4.64
CA LYS A 159 -3.15 -17.77 5.03
C LYS A 159 -2.81 -18.41 3.71
N GLU A 160 -1.58 -18.18 3.23
CA GLU A 160 -1.04 -19.02 2.19
C GLU A 160 -1.34 -20.43 2.68
N ASP A 161 -2.26 -21.07 1.98
CA ASP A 161 -2.67 -22.42 2.32
C ASP A 161 -1.38 -23.22 2.17
N ASP A 162 -0.85 -23.74 3.28
CA ASP A 162 0.28 -24.69 3.30
C ASP A 162 -0.15 -26.02 2.65
N ALA A 163 -0.96 -25.91 1.60
CA ALA A 163 -1.39 -27.04 0.82
C ALA A 163 -0.16 -27.72 0.22
N ASP A 164 -0.02 -28.99 0.47
CA ASP A 164 0.97 -29.83 -0.21
C ASP A 164 0.70 -29.75 -1.72
N LEU A 165 1.50 -28.94 -2.42
CA LEU A 165 1.41 -28.74 -3.87
C LEU A 165 1.99 -29.89 -4.66
N THR A 166 2.39 -30.99 -4.02
CA THR A 166 2.86 -32.19 -4.70
C THR A 166 1.71 -32.80 -5.49
N PRO A 167 1.79 -32.86 -6.84
CA PRO A 167 0.73 -33.46 -7.63
C PRO A 167 0.51 -34.92 -7.21
N PRO A 168 -0.74 -35.37 -7.10
CA PRO A 168 -1.01 -36.78 -6.80
C PRO A 168 -0.45 -37.69 -7.89
N GLU A 169 0.09 -38.85 -7.51
CA GLU A 169 0.62 -39.86 -8.46
C GLU A 169 -0.42 -40.26 -9.54
N ASN A 170 -1.69 -40.29 -9.14
CA ASN A 170 -2.80 -40.52 -10.04
C ASN A 170 -3.72 -39.32 -10.07
N PRO A 171 -3.71 -38.49 -11.13
CA PRO A 171 -4.60 -37.36 -11.27
C PRO A 171 -6.07 -37.81 -11.21
N VAL A 172 -6.88 -37.07 -10.44
CA VAL A 172 -8.32 -37.32 -10.35
C VAL A 172 -9.08 -36.56 -11.44
N SER A 173 -8.55 -35.41 -11.89
CA SER A 173 -9.16 -34.59 -12.92
C SER A 173 -8.75 -35.03 -14.31
N GLU A 174 -9.72 -35.17 -15.19
CA GLU A 174 -9.51 -35.48 -16.61
C GLU A 174 -9.82 -34.24 -17.48
N GLN A 175 -9.35 -34.26 -18.73
CA GLN A 175 -9.64 -33.19 -19.66
C GLN A 175 -11.15 -33.14 -19.97
N GLY A 176 -11.76 -31.99 -19.77
CA GLY A 176 -13.20 -31.77 -19.93
C GLY A 176 -13.96 -31.74 -18.61
N ASP A 177 -13.36 -32.16 -17.50
CA ASP A 177 -14.00 -32.15 -16.19
C ASP A 177 -14.34 -30.74 -15.73
N ILE A 178 -15.52 -30.60 -15.16
CA ILE A 178 -16.00 -29.35 -14.56
C ILE A 178 -16.25 -29.56 -13.07
N TRP A 179 -15.48 -28.84 -12.26
CA TRP A 179 -15.63 -28.84 -10.81
C TRP A 179 -16.46 -27.65 -10.35
N LEU A 180 -17.40 -27.90 -9.45
CA LEU A 180 -18.24 -26.88 -8.82
C LEU A 180 -17.74 -26.60 -7.41
N LEU A 181 -17.25 -25.40 -7.18
CA LEU A 181 -16.72 -24.90 -5.91
C LEU A 181 -17.67 -23.85 -5.34
N GLY A 182 -18.76 -24.31 -4.73
CA GLY A 182 -19.87 -23.43 -4.37
C GLY A 182 -20.53 -22.81 -5.62
N LYS A 183 -20.42 -21.49 -5.76
CA LYS A 183 -20.93 -20.76 -6.96
C LYS A 183 -19.93 -20.66 -8.10
N HIS A 184 -18.69 -21.08 -7.89
CA HIS A 184 -17.59 -21.00 -8.86
C HIS A 184 -17.50 -22.27 -9.70
N ARG A 185 -16.97 -22.16 -10.90
CA ARG A 185 -16.73 -23.26 -11.83
C ARG A 185 -15.28 -23.29 -12.23
N LEU A 186 -14.70 -24.47 -12.25
CA LEU A 186 -13.35 -24.73 -12.73
C LEU A 186 -13.44 -25.79 -13.81
N ILE A 187 -12.74 -25.63 -14.92
CA ILE A 187 -12.67 -26.62 -15.98
C ILE A 187 -11.20 -26.98 -16.28
N CYS A 188 -10.92 -28.26 -16.45
CA CYS A 188 -9.67 -28.74 -17.03
C CYS A 188 -9.86 -28.84 -18.55
N GLY A 189 -9.36 -27.86 -19.32
CA GLY A 189 -9.64 -27.84 -20.76
C GLY A 189 -8.61 -27.06 -21.58
N ASP A 190 -8.71 -27.20 -22.88
CA ASP A 190 -7.89 -26.48 -23.85
C ASP A 190 -8.43 -25.07 -24.07
N SER A 191 -7.65 -24.06 -23.71
CA SER A 191 -8.03 -22.63 -23.84
C SER A 191 -8.11 -22.14 -25.30
N THR A 192 -7.69 -22.93 -26.27
CA THR A 192 -7.85 -22.60 -27.70
C THR A 192 -9.16 -23.09 -28.30
N LYS A 193 -9.98 -23.77 -27.51
CA LYS A 193 -11.27 -24.34 -27.94
C LYS A 193 -12.48 -23.58 -27.40
N SER A 194 -13.38 -23.17 -28.28
CA SER A 194 -14.62 -22.48 -27.89
C SER A 194 -15.49 -23.30 -26.95
N GLU A 195 -15.54 -24.63 -27.15
CA GLU A 195 -16.30 -25.55 -26.32
C GLU A 195 -15.91 -25.48 -24.83
N THR A 196 -14.61 -25.30 -24.54
CA THR A 196 -14.11 -25.13 -23.18
C THR A 196 -14.77 -23.92 -22.51
N TYR A 197 -14.85 -22.80 -23.22
CA TYR A 197 -15.48 -21.58 -22.68
C TYR A 197 -16.99 -21.68 -22.60
N GLU A 198 -17.66 -22.31 -23.57
CA GLU A 198 -19.10 -22.55 -23.54
C GLU A 198 -19.49 -23.35 -22.29
N ASN A 199 -18.74 -24.41 -22.02
CA ASN A 199 -18.94 -25.28 -20.87
C ASN A 199 -18.62 -24.54 -19.55
N LEU A 200 -17.51 -23.78 -19.48
CA LEU A 200 -17.13 -23.01 -18.29
C LEU A 200 -18.17 -21.94 -17.98
N MET A 201 -18.53 -21.13 -18.97
CA MET A 201 -19.40 -19.97 -18.80
C MET A 201 -20.86 -20.31 -18.58
N ASN A 202 -21.29 -21.46 -19.04
CA ASN A 202 -22.69 -21.95 -18.89
C ASN A 202 -23.73 -20.87 -19.24
N GLY A 203 -23.57 -20.24 -20.41
CA GLY A 203 -24.48 -19.21 -20.94
C GLY A 203 -24.28 -17.80 -20.32
N LYS A 204 -23.33 -17.61 -19.40
CA LYS A 204 -22.99 -16.29 -18.84
C LYS A 204 -21.91 -15.60 -19.68
N LYS A 205 -21.78 -14.29 -19.51
CA LYS A 205 -20.71 -13.49 -20.08
C LYS A 205 -19.71 -13.04 -19.00
N ALA A 206 -18.43 -12.93 -19.36
CA ALA A 206 -17.40 -12.44 -18.47
C ALA A 206 -17.34 -10.90 -18.48
N ASN A 207 -17.35 -10.28 -17.33
CA ASN A 207 -17.14 -8.84 -17.15
C ASN A 207 -15.66 -8.48 -16.93
N LEU A 208 -14.88 -9.46 -16.53
CA LEU A 208 -13.44 -9.34 -16.30
C LEU A 208 -12.78 -10.67 -16.70
N VAL A 209 -11.65 -10.55 -17.39
CA VAL A 209 -10.75 -11.68 -17.67
C VAL A 209 -9.36 -11.33 -17.09
N VAL A 210 -8.80 -12.27 -16.34
CA VAL A 210 -7.40 -12.21 -15.90
C VAL A 210 -6.75 -13.50 -16.35
N THR A 211 -5.69 -13.43 -17.15
CA THR A 211 -5.07 -14.62 -17.76
C THR A 211 -3.55 -14.52 -17.75
N ASP A 212 -2.92 -15.66 -17.50
CA ASP A 212 -1.47 -15.85 -17.46
C ASP A 212 -1.09 -17.01 -18.40
N PRO A 213 -1.04 -16.76 -19.73
CA PRO A 213 -0.68 -17.79 -20.70
C PRO A 213 0.84 -18.08 -20.68
N PRO A 214 1.30 -19.20 -21.26
CA PRO A 214 2.74 -19.44 -21.47
C PRO A 214 3.41 -18.26 -22.16
N TYR A 215 4.65 -17.93 -21.75
CA TYR A 215 5.38 -16.76 -22.25
C TYR A 215 6.34 -17.07 -23.41
N ASN A 216 6.43 -18.31 -23.83
CA ASN A 216 7.35 -18.78 -24.87
C ASN A 216 8.84 -18.53 -24.53
N VAL A 217 9.20 -18.71 -23.26
CA VAL A 217 10.56 -18.49 -22.75
C VAL A 217 11.31 -19.77 -22.41
N ALA A 218 10.72 -20.92 -22.71
CA ALA A 218 11.25 -22.26 -22.42
C ALA A 218 11.61 -22.43 -20.92
N TYR A 219 10.68 -22.07 -20.05
CA TYR A 219 10.89 -22.13 -18.61
C TYR A 219 11.04 -23.58 -18.13
N GLU A 220 12.12 -23.83 -17.37
CA GLU A 220 12.36 -25.09 -16.68
C GLU A 220 12.44 -24.80 -15.17
N GLY A 221 11.41 -25.20 -14.43
CA GLY A 221 11.34 -25.05 -12.98
C GLY A 221 11.46 -26.39 -12.25
N THR A 222 11.41 -26.34 -10.92
CA THR A 222 11.45 -27.55 -10.05
C THR A 222 10.28 -28.50 -10.30
N ALA A 223 9.15 -27.99 -10.81
CA ALA A 223 7.95 -28.76 -11.17
C ALA A 223 7.96 -29.26 -12.63
N GLY A 224 9.04 -29.04 -13.39
CA GLY A 224 9.16 -29.43 -14.79
C GLY A 224 9.00 -28.25 -15.76
N THR A 225 8.68 -28.57 -17.03
CA THR A 225 8.48 -27.60 -18.12
C THR A 225 7.02 -27.20 -18.24
N ILE A 226 6.79 -25.95 -18.65
CA ILE A 226 5.44 -25.44 -18.95
C ILE A 226 5.05 -25.89 -20.36
N GLN A 227 3.84 -26.43 -20.51
CA GLN A 227 3.32 -26.82 -21.82
C GLN A 227 3.13 -25.57 -22.71
N ASN A 228 3.50 -25.66 -23.98
CA ASN A 228 3.43 -24.57 -24.98
C ASN A 228 4.33 -23.36 -24.70
N ASP A 229 5.33 -23.48 -23.83
CA ASP A 229 6.26 -22.40 -23.48
C ASP A 229 7.55 -22.41 -24.35
N SER A 230 7.62 -23.25 -25.38
CA SER A 230 8.74 -23.33 -26.33
C SER A 230 8.22 -23.65 -27.73
N MET A 231 7.59 -22.68 -28.36
CA MET A 231 6.98 -22.80 -29.68
C MET A 231 7.71 -21.95 -30.71
N GLU A 232 7.62 -22.34 -31.97
CA GLU A 232 8.01 -21.47 -33.10
C GLU A 232 7.10 -20.23 -33.13
N ASP A 233 7.66 -19.11 -33.52
CA ASP A 233 7.04 -17.79 -33.47
C ASP A 233 5.61 -17.75 -34.08
N GLY A 234 5.45 -18.25 -35.31
CA GLY A 234 4.15 -18.30 -35.98
C GLY A 234 3.12 -19.21 -35.27
N LYS A 235 3.56 -20.32 -34.71
CA LYS A 235 2.66 -21.23 -33.95
C LYS A 235 2.27 -20.64 -32.61
N PHE A 236 3.18 -19.90 -31.99
CA PHE A 236 2.88 -19.22 -30.75
C PHE A 236 1.84 -18.10 -30.95
N TYR A 237 1.98 -17.33 -32.03
CA TYR A 237 0.95 -16.37 -32.41
C TYR A 237 -0.42 -17.03 -32.62
N GLU A 238 -0.50 -18.12 -33.38
CA GLU A 238 -1.77 -18.84 -33.64
C GLU A 238 -2.40 -19.39 -32.35
N PHE A 239 -1.57 -19.88 -31.43
CA PHE A 239 -2.01 -20.33 -30.10
C PHE A 239 -2.65 -19.17 -29.33
N LEU A 240 -1.95 -18.03 -29.21
CA LEU A 240 -2.45 -16.85 -28.51
C LEU A 240 -3.73 -16.29 -29.16
N PHE A 241 -3.72 -16.17 -30.49
CA PHE A 241 -4.88 -15.69 -31.23
C PHE A 241 -6.13 -16.55 -30.98
N SER A 242 -5.98 -17.87 -31.06
CA SER A 242 -7.09 -18.80 -30.83
C SER A 242 -7.63 -18.67 -29.40
N ALA A 243 -6.77 -18.60 -28.38
CA ALA A 243 -7.19 -18.43 -27.01
C ALA A 243 -7.88 -17.07 -26.77
N PHE A 244 -7.29 -15.98 -27.26
CA PHE A 244 -7.87 -14.64 -27.14
C PHE A 244 -9.19 -14.51 -27.89
N LYS A 245 -9.32 -15.14 -29.05
CA LYS A 245 -10.60 -15.15 -29.79
C LYS A 245 -11.71 -15.82 -28.99
N CYS A 246 -11.42 -16.98 -28.39
CA CYS A 246 -12.38 -17.67 -27.52
C CYS A 246 -12.76 -16.82 -26.29
N MET A 247 -11.78 -16.12 -25.66
CA MET A 247 -12.05 -15.19 -24.56
C MET A 247 -12.93 -14.02 -25.02
N TYR A 248 -12.63 -13.44 -26.18
CA TYR A 248 -13.39 -12.33 -26.73
C TYR A 248 -14.87 -12.70 -26.92
N ASP A 249 -15.14 -13.88 -27.47
CA ASP A 249 -16.49 -14.33 -27.79
C ASP A 249 -17.38 -14.56 -26.54
N VAL A 250 -16.76 -14.77 -25.37
CA VAL A 250 -17.49 -14.93 -24.09
C VAL A 250 -17.50 -13.69 -23.23
N CYS A 251 -16.81 -12.63 -23.60
CA CYS A 251 -16.83 -11.36 -22.88
C CYS A 251 -18.17 -10.61 -23.09
N ALA A 252 -18.56 -9.84 -22.08
CA ALA A 252 -19.61 -8.83 -22.21
C ALA A 252 -19.05 -7.56 -22.87
N ASP A 253 -19.93 -6.75 -23.45
CA ASP A 253 -19.53 -5.44 -23.96
C ASP A 253 -18.95 -4.58 -22.83
N GLY A 254 -17.78 -3.99 -23.06
CA GLY A 254 -17.06 -3.19 -22.06
C GLY A 254 -16.33 -4.00 -20.98
N ALA A 255 -16.23 -5.31 -21.12
CA ALA A 255 -15.44 -6.13 -20.21
C ALA A 255 -13.97 -5.75 -20.24
N SER A 256 -13.33 -5.75 -19.07
CA SER A 256 -11.90 -5.53 -18.93
C SER A 256 -11.13 -6.84 -19.05
N ILE A 257 -9.92 -6.80 -19.65
CA ILE A 257 -9.05 -7.97 -19.71
C ILE A 257 -7.62 -7.57 -19.33
N TYR A 258 -7.00 -8.40 -18.47
CA TYR A 258 -5.60 -8.30 -18.07
C TYR A 258 -4.87 -9.56 -18.51
N VAL A 259 -3.80 -9.38 -19.28
CA VAL A 259 -2.98 -10.45 -19.81
C VAL A 259 -1.55 -10.27 -19.32
N PHE A 260 -1.05 -11.24 -18.55
CA PHE A 260 0.37 -11.28 -18.18
C PHE A 260 1.21 -11.76 -19.34
N HIS A 261 2.38 -11.18 -19.55
CA HIS A 261 3.30 -11.61 -20.58
C HIS A 261 4.73 -11.13 -20.31
N ALA A 262 5.71 -11.85 -20.83
CA ALA A 262 7.09 -11.38 -20.88
C ALA A 262 7.28 -10.32 -21.97
N ASP A 263 8.14 -9.33 -21.73
CA ASP A 263 8.43 -8.26 -22.69
C ASP A 263 9.00 -8.80 -24.02
N LYS A 264 9.82 -9.86 -23.97
CA LYS A 264 10.40 -10.52 -25.15
C LYS A 264 9.37 -10.91 -26.20
N GLU A 265 8.18 -11.35 -25.77
CA GLU A 265 7.11 -11.84 -26.66
C GLU A 265 5.99 -10.78 -26.83
N SER A 266 6.22 -9.53 -26.40
CA SER A 266 5.21 -8.47 -26.44
C SER A 266 4.60 -8.23 -27.82
N ILE A 267 5.33 -8.45 -28.89
CA ILE A 267 4.84 -8.31 -30.28
C ILE A 267 3.76 -9.35 -30.57
N ASN A 268 4.04 -10.63 -30.30
CA ASN A 268 3.09 -11.73 -30.51
C ASN A 268 1.83 -11.53 -29.66
N PHE A 269 2.00 -11.22 -28.38
CA PHE A 269 0.87 -10.97 -27.47
C PHE A 269 -0.01 -9.83 -27.95
N ARG A 270 0.56 -8.69 -28.28
CA ARG A 270 -0.20 -7.50 -28.70
C ARG A 270 -0.86 -7.67 -30.06
N THR A 271 -0.21 -8.34 -30.99
CA THR A 271 -0.75 -8.60 -32.32
C THR A 271 -1.93 -9.55 -32.21
N ALA A 272 -1.74 -10.73 -31.60
CA ALA A 272 -2.80 -11.71 -31.41
C ALA A 272 -4.02 -11.13 -30.64
N PHE A 273 -3.75 -10.32 -29.62
CA PHE A 273 -4.78 -9.66 -28.83
C PHE A 273 -5.67 -8.70 -29.65
N ARG A 274 -5.05 -7.87 -30.50
CA ARG A 274 -5.77 -6.97 -31.39
C ARG A 274 -6.54 -7.70 -32.46
N ASP A 275 -5.90 -8.70 -33.07
CA ASP A 275 -6.51 -9.49 -34.16
C ASP A 275 -7.70 -10.30 -33.65
N ALA A 276 -7.70 -10.72 -32.40
CA ALA A 276 -8.85 -11.34 -31.73
C ALA A 276 -10.03 -10.40 -31.51
N GLY A 277 -9.85 -9.07 -31.62
CA GLY A 277 -10.87 -8.04 -31.50
C GLY A 277 -10.79 -7.16 -30.27
N PHE A 278 -9.82 -7.38 -29.37
CA PHE A 278 -9.65 -6.59 -28.17
C PHE A 278 -8.97 -5.23 -28.46
N PHE A 279 -9.28 -4.25 -27.64
CA PHE A 279 -8.62 -2.95 -27.67
C PHE A 279 -7.52 -2.91 -26.60
N CYS A 280 -6.25 -2.77 -27.02
CA CYS A 280 -5.12 -2.61 -26.10
C CYS A 280 -5.07 -1.18 -25.59
N HIS A 281 -5.53 -0.92 -24.37
CA HIS A 281 -5.61 0.42 -23.78
C HIS A 281 -4.24 0.89 -23.27
N GLN A 282 -3.61 0.13 -22.37
CA GLN A 282 -2.31 0.50 -21.79
C GLN A 282 -1.53 -0.73 -21.32
N THR A 283 -0.25 -0.55 -21.07
CA THR A 283 0.61 -1.53 -20.41
C THR A 283 0.73 -1.18 -18.94
N CYS A 284 0.45 -2.14 -18.06
CA CYS A 284 0.75 -2.07 -16.64
C CYS A 284 2.05 -2.82 -16.37
N ILE A 285 2.89 -2.28 -15.51
CA ILE A 285 4.14 -2.93 -15.10
C ILE A 285 3.98 -3.40 -13.65
N TRP A 286 4.13 -4.70 -13.45
CA TRP A 286 4.16 -5.26 -12.09
C TRP A 286 5.58 -5.16 -11.54
N VAL A 287 5.80 -4.19 -10.66
CA VAL A 287 7.07 -4.02 -9.96
C VAL A 287 7.15 -5.03 -8.81
N LYS A 288 8.18 -5.88 -8.83
CA LYS A 288 8.44 -6.88 -7.79
C LYS A 288 9.28 -6.31 -6.67
N ASN A 289 9.14 -6.86 -5.46
CA ASN A 289 9.90 -6.44 -4.27
C ASN A 289 11.38 -6.84 -4.34
N THR A 290 11.70 -7.84 -5.17
CA THR A 290 13.06 -8.36 -5.35
C THR A 290 13.44 -8.33 -6.83
N PRO A 291 14.70 -8.04 -7.17
CA PRO A 291 15.16 -8.10 -8.55
C PRO A 291 15.05 -9.53 -9.10
N VAL A 292 14.72 -9.65 -10.37
CA VAL A 292 14.69 -10.93 -11.07
C VAL A 292 16.14 -11.43 -11.21
N LEU A 293 16.43 -12.61 -10.67
CA LEU A 293 17.73 -13.26 -10.83
C LEU A 293 17.82 -13.86 -12.23
N GLY A 294 18.74 -13.36 -13.05
CA GLY A 294 19.00 -13.85 -14.39
C GLY A 294 20.35 -13.32 -14.91
N ARG A 295 20.86 -13.93 -16.00
CA ARG A 295 22.04 -13.42 -16.72
C ARG A 295 21.58 -12.27 -17.63
N CYS A 296 21.48 -11.08 -17.07
CA CYS A 296 21.13 -9.86 -17.79
C CYS A 296 22.21 -8.81 -17.56
N ASP A 297 22.46 -7.96 -18.55
CA ASP A 297 23.41 -6.84 -18.43
C ASP A 297 22.88 -5.79 -17.43
N TYR A 298 21.59 -5.77 -17.22
CA TYR A 298 20.91 -4.87 -16.28
C TYR A 298 19.95 -5.67 -15.39
N GLN A 299 19.92 -5.34 -14.08
CA GLN A 299 18.95 -5.89 -13.16
C GLN A 299 17.65 -5.06 -13.22
N TYR A 300 16.51 -5.75 -13.26
CA TYR A 300 15.19 -5.13 -13.23
C TYR A 300 14.24 -5.89 -12.30
N CYS A 301 13.23 -5.17 -11.79
CA CYS A 301 12.24 -5.66 -10.83
C CYS A 301 10.84 -5.82 -11.46
N HIS A 302 10.76 -6.24 -12.72
CA HIS A 302 9.48 -6.43 -13.42
C HIS A 302 9.52 -7.60 -14.38
#